data_bc3d8e29ed34e511ba1660fd5da8ebd7
#
_entry.id   bc3d8e29ed34e511ba1660fd5da8ebd7
#
_cell.length_a   1.000
_cell.length_b   1.000
_cell.length_c   1.000
_cell.angle_alpha   90.00
_cell.angle_beta   90.00
_cell.angle_gamma   90.00
#
_symmetry.space_group_name_H-M   'P 1'
#
loop_
_entity.id
_entity.type
_entity.pdbx_description
1 polymer ?
#
loop_
_entity_poly.entity_id
_entity_poly.type
_entity_poly.pdbx_seq_one_letter_code
_entity_poly.pdbx_strand_id
1 'polypeptide(L)'
;TAKILFKGGFALGFVHLHLHTEYSLLDGACRLDDLFLAVKAAGQTAVAITDHGVMYGALEFYKKALQHGIKPIIGCEVYVAPNSRFEKTKGVQSPYNHLVLLCENNRGYQNLIRLVSLGFTEGFYTRPRIDKELLRQHHEGLIALSACLAGEIPRAILYGEEEKALQTAQEYAEIFGPDYFYLELQNHGLQGQQQ
;
A
#
# COMPACT_ATOMS: atom_id res chain seq x y z
N THR A 1 -9.80 -7.37 15.78
CA THR A 1 -8.71 -6.66 16.48
C THR A 1 -7.61 -7.66 16.82
N ALA A 2 -6.63 -7.87 15.95
CA ALA A 2 -5.49 -8.73 16.21
C ALA A 2 -4.52 -7.99 17.14
N LYS A 3 -4.41 -8.41 18.39
CA LYS A 3 -3.32 -8.03 19.29
C LYS A 3 -2.14 -8.97 19.00
N ILE A 4 -1.11 -8.47 18.34
CA ILE A 4 0.17 -9.19 18.28
C ILE A 4 0.88 -8.93 19.60
N LEU A 5 0.94 -9.95 20.48
CA LEU A 5 1.70 -9.91 21.72
C LEU A 5 3.14 -10.34 21.42
N PHE A 6 4.06 -9.37 21.40
CA PHE A 6 5.48 -9.71 21.51
C PHE A 6 5.82 -10.04 22.99
N LYS A 7 6.50 -11.17 23.23
CA LYS A 7 7.09 -11.48 24.54
C LYS A 7 8.14 -10.44 24.89
N GLY A 8 7.75 -9.46 25.72
CA GLY A 8 8.64 -8.35 26.10
C GLY A 8 7.93 -7.10 26.60
N GLY A 9 6.74 -7.21 27.18
CA GLY A 9 6.18 -6.22 28.12
C GLY A 9 5.83 -4.81 27.61
N PHE A 10 5.96 -4.50 26.30
CA PHE A 10 5.47 -3.25 25.73
C PHE A 10 4.20 -3.55 24.92
N ALA A 11 3.07 -2.98 25.33
CA ALA A 11 1.91 -2.91 24.47
C ALA A 11 2.26 -1.99 23.30
N LEU A 12 2.70 -2.56 22.17
CA LEU A 12 2.85 -1.80 20.93
C LEU A 12 1.45 -1.37 20.49
N GLY A 13 1.21 -0.06 20.45
CA GLY A 13 -0.03 0.47 19.94
C GLY A 13 -0.21 0.04 18.48
N PHE A 14 -1.43 -0.39 18.10
CA PHE A 14 -1.75 -0.73 16.71
C PHE A 14 -1.78 0.55 15.85
N VAL A 15 -1.31 0.48 14.62
CA VAL A 15 -1.37 1.56 13.62
C VAL A 15 -1.90 0.99 12.31
N HIS A 16 -2.93 1.61 11.75
CA HIS A 16 -3.41 1.27 10.41
C HIS A 16 -2.40 1.78 9.35
N LEU A 17 -1.78 0.85 8.62
CA LEU A 17 -0.80 1.15 7.56
C LEU A 17 -1.37 1.03 6.15
N HIS A 18 -2.59 0.47 6.00
CA HIS A 18 -3.30 0.32 4.74
C HIS A 18 -4.74 0.80 4.93
N LEU A 19 -5.06 1.98 4.42
CA LEU A 19 -6.33 2.66 4.64
C LEU A 19 -6.70 3.53 3.43
N HIS A 20 -7.94 3.38 2.96
CA HIS A 20 -8.52 4.17 1.87
C HIS A 20 -9.44 5.23 2.42
N THR A 21 -9.18 6.48 2.02
CA THR A 21 -9.99 7.64 2.40
C THR A 21 -11.07 7.94 1.37
N GLU A 22 -11.87 8.98 1.61
CA GLU A 22 -12.86 9.52 0.65
C GLU A 22 -12.24 9.90 -0.72
N TYR A 23 -10.91 10.01 -0.81
CA TYR A 23 -10.18 10.24 -2.08
C TYR A 23 -9.98 8.97 -2.93
N SER A 24 -10.28 7.79 -2.39
CA SER A 24 -10.46 6.55 -3.15
C SER A 24 -11.89 6.51 -3.71
N LEU A 25 -12.15 7.29 -4.75
CA LEU A 25 -13.47 7.77 -5.19
C LEU A 25 -14.56 6.71 -5.41
N LEU A 26 -14.20 5.44 -5.63
CA LEU A 26 -15.17 4.38 -5.92
C LEU A 26 -15.59 3.58 -4.68
N ASP A 27 -14.73 3.51 -3.66
CA ASP A 27 -14.90 2.58 -2.53
C ASP A 27 -14.42 3.13 -1.18
N GLY A 28 -13.70 4.25 -1.15
CA GLY A 28 -13.22 4.87 0.08
C GLY A 28 -14.36 5.57 0.83
N ALA A 29 -14.66 5.11 2.05
CA ALA A 29 -15.71 5.67 2.91
C ALA A 29 -15.16 6.45 4.11
N CYS A 30 -13.85 6.40 4.37
CA CYS A 30 -13.25 7.09 5.51
C CYS A 30 -13.07 8.58 5.22
N ARG A 31 -13.99 9.40 5.72
CA ARG A 31 -13.84 10.86 5.69
C ARG A 31 -12.75 11.29 6.65
N LEU A 32 -11.89 12.21 6.23
CA LEU A 32 -10.70 12.58 7.01
C LEU A 32 -11.03 13.07 8.42
N ASP A 33 -12.09 13.88 8.57
CA ASP A 33 -12.48 14.42 9.89
C ASP A 33 -12.90 13.31 10.85
N ASP A 34 -13.70 12.36 10.38
CA ASP A 34 -14.17 11.22 11.17
C ASP A 34 -13.03 10.24 11.46
N LEU A 35 -12.10 10.06 10.51
CA LEU A 35 -10.96 9.18 10.64
C LEU A 35 -10.07 9.55 11.84
N PHE A 36 -9.69 10.82 11.96
CA PHE A 36 -8.79 11.24 13.05
C PHE A 36 -9.47 11.16 14.42
N LEU A 37 -10.77 11.38 14.49
CA LEU A 37 -11.54 11.17 15.72
C LEU A 37 -11.55 9.67 16.10
N ALA A 38 -11.78 8.78 15.14
CA ALA A 38 -11.79 7.32 15.37
C ALA A 38 -10.41 6.79 15.76
N VAL A 39 -9.34 7.23 15.08
CA VAL A 39 -7.93 6.88 15.38
C VAL A 39 -7.59 7.26 16.82
N LYS A 40 -7.95 8.48 17.22
CA LYS A 40 -7.72 8.97 18.59
C LYS A 40 -8.54 8.20 19.63
N ALA A 41 -9.81 7.94 19.34
CA ALA A 41 -10.68 7.15 20.22
C ALA A 41 -10.19 5.71 20.41
N ALA A 42 -9.53 5.14 19.36
CA ALA A 42 -8.88 3.83 19.42
C ALA A 42 -7.51 3.85 20.15
N GLY A 43 -7.07 5.00 20.66
CA GLY A 43 -5.76 5.15 21.33
C GLY A 43 -4.56 5.02 20.39
N GLN A 44 -4.76 5.17 19.09
CA GLN A 44 -3.67 5.13 18.11
C GLN A 44 -2.99 6.49 18.00
N THR A 45 -1.67 6.50 17.80
CA THR A 45 -0.85 7.72 17.73
C THR A 45 -0.43 8.07 16.30
N ALA A 46 -0.67 7.17 15.35
CA ALA A 46 -0.33 7.31 13.94
C ALA A 46 -1.38 6.63 13.06
N VAL A 47 -1.45 7.01 11.81
CA VAL A 47 -2.28 6.37 10.77
C VAL A 47 -1.71 6.67 9.40
N ALA A 48 -1.83 5.72 8.45
CA ALA A 48 -1.45 5.93 7.07
C ALA A 48 -2.64 6.34 6.20
N ILE A 49 -2.33 7.04 5.09
CA ILE A 49 -3.20 7.19 3.93
C ILE A 49 -2.59 6.41 2.78
N THR A 50 -3.37 5.52 2.15
CA THR A 50 -2.92 4.65 1.05
C THR A 50 -4.01 4.51 0.00
N ASP A 51 -4.52 5.64 -0.51
CA ASP A 51 -5.58 5.66 -1.51
C ASP A 51 -5.17 4.95 -2.82
N HIS A 52 -6.16 4.46 -3.56
CA HIS A 52 -5.99 3.68 -4.78
C HIS A 52 -5.38 4.50 -5.93
N GLY A 53 -4.09 4.30 -6.18
CA GLY A 53 -3.34 4.85 -7.31
C GLY A 53 -3.23 6.38 -7.35
N VAL A 54 -3.57 7.08 -6.26
CA VAL A 54 -3.61 8.54 -6.18
C VAL A 54 -3.05 9.06 -4.86
N MET A 55 -2.65 10.33 -4.85
CA MET A 55 -2.19 11.06 -3.66
C MET A 55 -2.98 12.35 -3.43
N TYR A 56 -4.25 12.40 -3.90
CA TYR A 56 -5.05 13.63 -3.89
C TYR A 56 -5.28 14.17 -2.47
N GLY A 57 -5.52 13.29 -1.51
CA GLY A 57 -5.77 13.64 -0.12
C GLY A 57 -4.51 13.87 0.73
N ALA A 58 -3.31 13.60 0.22
CA ALA A 58 -2.09 13.54 1.02
C ALA A 58 -1.80 14.83 1.81
N LEU A 59 -1.95 16.00 1.18
CA LEU A 59 -1.69 17.28 1.84
C LEU A 59 -2.73 17.64 2.90
N GLU A 60 -4.00 17.38 2.61
CA GLU A 60 -5.09 17.64 3.54
C GLU A 60 -4.99 16.67 4.74
N PHE A 61 -4.78 15.39 4.46
CA PHE A 61 -4.53 14.37 5.47
C PHE A 61 -3.38 14.77 6.41
N TYR A 62 -2.24 15.18 5.85
CA TYR A 62 -1.07 15.61 6.64
C TYR A 62 -1.42 16.77 7.58
N LYS A 63 -2.06 17.83 7.07
CA LYS A 63 -2.44 19.00 7.86
C LYS A 63 -3.42 18.64 8.98
N LYS A 64 -4.45 17.88 8.67
CA LYS A 64 -5.45 17.45 9.65
C LYS A 64 -4.88 16.52 10.72
N ALA A 65 -4.02 15.57 10.33
CA ALA A 65 -3.33 14.69 11.28
C ALA A 65 -2.55 15.49 12.35
N LEU A 66 -1.78 16.49 11.91
CA LEU A 66 -1.03 17.35 12.84
C LEU A 66 -1.96 18.15 13.76
N GLN A 67 -3.10 18.67 13.28
CA GLN A 67 -4.10 19.35 14.09
C GLN A 67 -4.68 18.44 15.18
N HIS A 68 -4.82 17.15 14.90
CA HIS A 68 -5.32 16.16 15.86
C HIS A 68 -4.22 15.55 16.74
N GLY A 69 -2.95 15.92 16.54
CA GLY A 69 -1.80 15.35 17.26
C GLY A 69 -1.50 13.89 16.89
N ILE A 70 -1.90 13.48 15.68
CA ILE A 70 -1.67 12.13 15.11
C ILE A 70 -0.50 12.21 14.14
N LYS A 71 0.43 11.24 14.19
CA LYS A 71 1.53 11.12 13.23
C LYS A 71 0.98 10.67 11.87
N PRO A 72 1.06 11.49 10.81
CA PRO A 72 0.68 11.08 9.47
C PRO A 72 1.74 10.17 8.86
N ILE A 73 1.31 9.10 8.21
CA ILE A 73 2.15 8.25 7.36
C ILE A 73 1.59 8.38 5.94
N ILE A 74 2.39 8.97 5.05
CA ILE A 74 1.98 9.18 3.66
C ILE A 74 2.32 7.94 2.83
N GLY A 75 1.37 7.47 2.05
CA GLY A 75 1.52 6.33 1.17
C GLY A 75 0.53 6.35 0.02
N CYS A 76 0.52 5.27 -0.75
CA CYS A 76 -0.40 5.01 -1.84
C CYS A 76 -0.48 3.49 -2.07
N GLU A 77 -1.67 2.95 -2.31
CA GLU A 77 -1.82 1.63 -2.88
C GLU A 77 -1.69 1.77 -4.41
N VAL A 78 -0.51 1.47 -4.93
CA VAL A 78 -0.22 1.58 -6.36
C VAL A 78 -0.67 0.35 -7.13
N TYR A 79 -0.93 0.53 -8.42
CA TYR A 79 -1.22 -0.54 -9.35
C TYR A 79 0.07 -0.95 -10.08
N VAL A 80 0.50 -2.21 -9.94
CA VAL A 80 1.69 -2.75 -10.57
C VAL A 80 1.31 -3.61 -11.77
N ALA A 81 1.77 -3.26 -12.96
CA ALA A 81 1.58 -4.08 -14.17
C ALA A 81 2.33 -5.42 -14.01
N PRO A 82 1.77 -6.55 -14.48
CA PRO A 82 2.41 -7.87 -14.38
C PRO A 82 3.79 -7.93 -15.04
N ASN A 83 3.95 -7.26 -16.18
CA ASN A 83 5.23 -7.17 -16.92
C ASN A 83 5.65 -5.72 -17.05
N SER A 84 5.19 -5.03 -18.10
CA SER A 84 5.55 -3.65 -18.39
C SER A 84 4.33 -2.73 -18.33
N ARG A 85 4.51 -1.54 -17.78
CA ARG A 85 3.49 -0.48 -17.75
C ARG A 85 2.99 -0.06 -19.14
N PHE A 86 3.80 -0.32 -20.17
CA PHE A 86 3.45 -0.01 -21.56
C PHE A 86 2.56 -1.07 -22.22
N GLU A 87 2.46 -2.28 -21.66
CA GLU A 87 1.58 -3.31 -22.18
C GLU A 87 0.11 -2.98 -21.94
N LYS A 88 -0.67 -2.94 -23.05
CA LYS A 88 -2.11 -2.63 -23.04
C LYS A 88 -2.91 -3.75 -23.70
N THR A 89 -2.67 -5.00 -23.28
CA THR A 89 -3.28 -6.19 -23.88
C THR A 89 -4.73 -6.35 -23.41
N LYS A 90 -5.67 -6.37 -24.35
CA LYS A 90 -7.09 -6.64 -24.08
C LYS A 90 -7.28 -8.11 -23.67
N GLY A 91 -8.16 -8.36 -22.68
CA GLY A 91 -8.54 -9.72 -22.29
C GLY A 91 -7.66 -10.36 -21.22
N VAL A 92 -6.68 -9.66 -20.68
CA VAL A 92 -5.93 -10.13 -19.50
C VAL A 92 -6.84 -10.09 -18.28
N GLN A 93 -6.95 -11.20 -17.57
CA GLN A 93 -7.86 -11.40 -16.43
C GLN A 93 -7.56 -10.43 -15.27
N SER A 94 -6.31 -9.98 -15.12
CA SER A 94 -5.92 -8.93 -14.18
C SER A 94 -4.78 -8.10 -14.77
N PRO A 95 -5.07 -6.87 -15.26
CA PRO A 95 -4.05 -6.03 -15.90
C PRO A 95 -3.10 -5.36 -14.89
N TYR A 96 -3.27 -5.58 -13.59
CA TYR A 96 -2.47 -5.01 -12.51
C TYR A 96 -2.61 -5.81 -11.21
N ASN A 97 -1.64 -5.64 -10.32
CA ASN A 97 -1.66 -6.08 -8.93
C ASN A 97 -1.57 -4.87 -8.00
N HIS A 98 -2.01 -5.03 -6.75
CA HIS A 98 -1.87 -3.99 -5.73
C HIS A 98 -0.54 -4.13 -5.00
N LEU A 99 0.06 -3.01 -4.64
CA LEU A 99 1.22 -2.90 -3.76
C LEU A 99 1.06 -1.64 -2.91
N VAL A 100 1.20 -1.75 -1.60
CA VAL A 100 1.18 -0.57 -0.74
C VAL A 100 2.58 0.00 -0.63
N LEU A 101 2.74 1.30 -0.86
CA LEU A 101 3.97 2.03 -0.67
C LEU A 101 3.78 3.08 0.42
N LEU A 102 4.66 3.10 1.43
CA LEU A 102 4.68 4.05 2.52
C LEU A 102 5.97 4.87 2.46
N CYS A 103 5.88 6.18 2.70
CA CYS A 103 7.03 7.06 2.75
C CYS A 103 7.68 7.00 4.13
N GLU A 104 8.92 6.55 4.20
CA GLU A 104 9.74 6.62 5.40
C GLU A 104 10.23 8.04 5.68
N ASN A 105 10.58 8.77 4.62
CA ASN A 105 11.20 10.09 4.65
C ASN A 105 10.84 10.95 3.43
N ASN A 106 11.39 12.17 3.35
CA ASN A 106 11.13 13.09 2.25
C ASN A 106 11.62 12.56 0.88
N ARG A 107 12.68 11.74 0.84
CA ARG A 107 13.15 11.11 -0.40
C ARG A 107 12.09 10.12 -0.91
N GLY A 108 11.55 9.29 -0.02
CA GLY A 108 10.45 8.39 -0.36
C GLY A 108 9.20 9.13 -0.82
N TYR A 109 8.85 10.26 -0.21
CA TYR A 109 7.74 11.09 -0.66
C TYR A 109 7.92 11.61 -2.08
N GLN A 110 9.11 12.11 -2.43
CA GLN A 110 9.43 12.54 -3.80
C GLN A 110 9.38 11.38 -4.80
N ASN A 111 9.92 10.21 -4.41
CA ASN A 111 9.88 9.01 -5.22
C ASN A 111 8.43 8.52 -5.43
N LEU A 112 7.59 8.55 -4.38
CA LEU A 112 6.18 8.17 -4.51
C LEU A 112 5.41 9.11 -5.46
N ILE A 113 5.61 10.42 -5.35
CA ILE A 113 5.04 11.39 -6.30
C ILE A 113 5.46 11.04 -7.73
N ARG A 114 6.74 10.73 -7.93
CA ARG A 114 7.27 10.37 -9.25
C ARG A 114 6.63 9.10 -9.79
N LEU A 115 6.56 8.04 -8.98
CA LEU A 115 5.93 6.76 -9.33
C LEU A 115 4.46 6.94 -9.72
N VAL A 116 3.67 7.61 -8.87
CA VAL A 116 2.25 7.85 -9.12
C VAL A 116 2.08 8.68 -10.40
N SER A 117 2.88 9.72 -10.62
CA SER A 117 2.81 10.55 -11.84
C SER A 117 3.14 9.75 -13.10
N LEU A 118 4.18 8.90 -13.07
CA LEU A 118 4.54 8.03 -14.20
C LEU A 118 3.45 6.97 -14.46
N GLY A 119 2.78 6.50 -13.43
CA GLY A 119 1.62 5.62 -13.58
C GLY A 119 0.52 6.26 -14.44
N PHE A 120 0.26 7.55 -14.27
CA PHE A 120 -0.70 8.30 -15.08
C PHE A 120 -0.19 8.62 -16.48
N THR A 121 1.06 9.08 -16.61
CA THR A 121 1.58 9.62 -17.88
C THR A 121 2.06 8.53 -18.85
N GLU A 122 2.56 7.40 -18.34
CA GLU A 122 3.11 6.31 -19.15
C GLU A 122 2.27 5.03 -19.08
N GLY A 123 1.85 4.62 -17.87
CA GLY A 123 1.29 3.31 -17.61
C GLY A 123 -0.23 3.24 -17.57
N PHE A 124 -0.95 4.30 -17.89
CA PHE A 124 -2.40 4.31 -17.80
C PHE A 124 -3.05 3.31 -18.76
N TYR A 125 -3.69 2.30 -18.17
CA TYR A 125 -4.57 1.36 -18.85
C TYR A 125 -5.62 0.88 -17.86
N THR A 126 -6.84 1.42 -17.96
CA THR A 126 -7.94 1.31 -16.99
C THR A 126 -7.61 1.89 -15.61
N ARG A 127 -6.37 1.78 -15.16
CA ARG A 127 -5.80 2.33 -13.93
C ARG A 127 -4.39 2.90 -14.20
N PRO A 128 -3.90 3.84 -13.37
CA PRO A 128 -2.51 4.33 -13.45
C PRO A 128 -1.55 3.24 -12.93
N ARG A 129 -0.86 2.55 -13.82
CA ARG A 129 0.02 1.44 -13.48
C ARG A 129 1.48 1.84 -13.52
N ILE A 130 2.22 1.40 -12.55
CA ILE A 130 3.68 1.34 -12.57
C ILE A 130 4.14 -0.09 -12.87
N ASP A 131 5.43 -0.33 -12.93
CA ASP A 131 6.02 -1.66 -13.02
C ASP A 131 7.26 -1.81 -12.14
N LYS A 132 7.81 -3.02 -12.06
CA LYS A 132 8.99 -3.31 -11.24
C LYS A 132 10.25 -2.59 -11.72
N GLU A 133 10.31 -2.19 -13.00
CA GLU A 133 11.40 -1.35 -13.51
C GLU A 133 11.41 0.03 -12.84
N LEU A 134 10.24 0.69 -12.77
CA LEU A 134 10.12 1.97 -12.06
C LEU A 134 10.38 1.85 -10.56
N LEU A 135 9.94 0.74 -9.95
CA LEU A 135 10.20 0.49 -8.53
C LEU A 135 11.70 0.39 -8.26
N ARG A 136 12.47 -0.33 -9.10
CA ARG A 136 13.95 -0.39 -8.97
C ARG A 136 14.63 0.98 -9.06
N GLN A 137 14.06 1.90 -9.85
CA GLN A 137 14.62 3.24 -10.05
C GLN A 137 14.24 4.22 -8.92
N HIS A 138 13.11 3.98 -8.23
CA HIS A 138 12.49 4.95 -7.31
C HIS A 138 12.07 4.36 -5.96
N HIS A 139 12.72 3.27 -5.49
CA HIS A 139 12.38 2.62 -4.21
C HIS A 139 12.94 3.34 -2.98
N GLU A 140 13.99 4.13 -3.13
CA GLU A 140 14.72 4.74 -2.00
C GLU A 140 13.78 5.57 -1.09
N GLY A 141 13.81 5.29 0.22
CA GLY A 141 12.96 5.95 1.23
C GLY A 141 11.50 5.50 1.21
N LEU A 142 11.20 4.38 0.52
CA LEU A 142 9.89 3.74 0.52
C LEU A 142 9.94 2.40 1.27
N ILE A 143 8.85 2.12 1.99
CA ILE A 143 8.55 0.81 2.58
C ILE A 143 7.40 0.23 1.77
N ALA A 144 7.51 -1.04 1.36
CA ALA A 144 6.47 -1.72 0.59
C ALA A 144 5.78 -2.82 1.41
N LEU A 145 4.46 -2.96 1.24
CA LEU A 145 3.65 -4.04 1.80
C LEU A 145 2.99 -4.83 0.66
N SER A 146 2.84 -6.15 0.84
CA SER A 146 2.29 -7.06 -0.18
C SER A 146 0.81 -6.83 -0.51
N ALA A 147 0.17 -5.88 0.13
CA ALA A 147 -1.22 -5.44 -0.03
C ALA A 147 -2.27 -6.53 0.31
N CYS A 148 -3.47 -6.39 -0.27
CA CYS A 148 -4.64 -7.23 -0.05
C CYS A 148 -4.67 -8.46 -0.98
N LEU A 149 -5.80 -9.18 -1.08
CA LEU A 149 -5.98 -10.32 -1.99
C LEU A 149 -5.76 -9.97 -3.48
N ALA A 150 -5.76 -8.69 -3.85
CA ALA A 150 -5.41 -8.24 -5.19
C ALA A 150 -3.89 -7.99 -5.38
N GLY A 151 -3.07 -8.18 -4.35
CA GLY A 151 -1.61 -8.17 -4.44
C GLY A 151 -1.06 -9.34 -5.24
N GLU A 152 0.14 -9.22 -5.80
CA GLU A 152 0.75 -10.24 -6.65
C GLU A 152 1.01 -11.54 -5.87
N ILE A 153 1.54 -11.44 -4.65
CA ILE A 153 1.84 -12.57 -3.78
C ILE A 153 0.57 -13.27 -3.28
N PRO A 154 -0.40 -12.58 -2.63
CA PRO A 154 -1.63 -13.21 -2.19
C PRO A 154 -2.41 -13.87 -3.34
N ARG A 155 -2.43 -13.24 -4.51
CA ARG A 155 -3.07 -13.79 -5.70
C ARG A 155 -2.41 -15.09 -6.17
N ALA A 156 -1.09 -15.16 -6.21
CA ALA A 156 -0.36 -16.38 -6.54
C ALA A 156 -0.69 -17.52 -5.56
N ILE A 157 -0.76 -17.23 -4.26
CA ILE A 157 -1.16 -18.20 -3.23
C ILE A 157 -2.60 -18.71 -3.49
N LEU A 158 -3.55 -17.81 -3.74
CA LEU A 158 -4.95 -18.16 -4.02
C LEU A 158 -5.11 -19.09 -5.24
N TYR A 159 -4.21 -18.97 -6.22
CA TYR A 159 -4.19 -19.85 -7.40
C TYR A 159 -3.34 -21.12 -7.22
N GLY A 160 -2.77 -21.36 -6.02
CA GLY A 160 -1.91 -22.51 -5.76
C GLY A 160 -0.52 -22.41 -6.40
N GLU A 161 -0.08 -21.20 -6.76
CA GLU A 161 1.20 -20.90 -7.40
C GLU A 161 2.25 -20.51 -6.33
N GLU A 162 2.50 -21.38 -5.33
CA GLU A 162 3.34 -21.05 -4.15
C GLU A 162 4.79 -20.69 -4.53
N GLU A 163 5.37 -21.39 -5.51
CA GLU A 163 6.73 -21.09 -5.99
C GLU A 163 6.82 -19.69 -6.59
N LYS A 164 5.81 -19.30 -7.37
CA LYS A 164 5.71 -17.93 -7.93
C LYS A 164 5.52 -16.89 -6.83
N ALA A 165 4.71 -17.18 -5.81
CA ALA A 165 4.54 -16.30 -4.67
C ALA A 165 5.88 -16.06 -3.95
N LEU A 166 6.67 -17.12 -3.73
CA LEU A 166 8.00 -17.02 -3.12
C LEU A 166 8.98 -16.22 -3.99
N GLN A 167 9.05 -16.50 -5.29
CA GLN A 167 9.89 -15.76 -6.24
C GLN A 167 9.53 -14.27 -6.27
N THR A 168 8.22 -13.95 -6.29
CA THR A 168 7.73 -12.57 -6.24
C THR A 168 8.13 -11.87 -4.94
N ALA A 169 8.02 -12.56 -3.79
CA ALA A 169 8.43 -12.01 -2.50
C ALA A 169 9.93 -11.72 -2.46
N GLN A 170 10.74 -12.62 -3.00
CA GLN A 170 12.20 -12.44 -3.11
C GLN A 170 12.53 -11.24 -4.02
N GLU A 171 11.86 -11.10 -5.16
CA GLU A 171 12.07 -9.97 -6.08
C GLU A 171 11.73 -8.63 -5.41
N TYR A 172 10.63 -8.52 -4.67
CA TYR A 172 10.33 -7.30 -3.92
C TYR A 172 11.34 -7.05 -2.80
N ALA A 173 11.79 -8.08 -2.10
CA ALA A 173 12.84 -7.95 -1.08
C ALA A 173 14.19 -7.49 -1.69
N GLU A 174 14.51 -7.90 -2.91
CA GLU A 174 15.69 -7.41 -3.65
C GLU A 174 15.53 -5.93 -4.08
N ILE A 175 14.32 -5.51 -4.49
CA ILE A 175 14.04 -4.13 -4.90
C ILE A 175 14.15 -3.17 -3.71
N PHE A 176 13.48 -3.48 -2.60
CA PHE A 176 13.34 -2.57 -1.46
C PHE A 176 14.40 -2.79 -0.37
N GLY A 177 14.97 -3.98 -0.29
CA GLY A 177 15.84 -4.42 0.81
C GLY A 177 15.06 -5.17 1.91
N PRO A 178 15.77 -5.96 2.74
CA PRO A 178 15.14 -6.88 3.71
C PRO A 178 14.32 -6.16 4.80
N ASP A 179 14.67 -4.91 5.12
CA ASP A 179 14.00 -4.12 6.16
C ASP A 179 12.94 -3.17 5.61
N TYR A 180 12.68 -3.19 4.29
CA TYR A 180 11.77 -2.26 3.61
C TYR A 180 10.69 -2.94 2.79
N PHE A 181 10.59 -4.26 2.84
CA PHE A 181 9.50 -5.04 2.27
C PHE A 181 8.88 -5.96 3.31
N TYR A 182 7.55 -5.92 3.45
CA TYR A 182 6.80 -6.70 4.43
C TYR A 182 5.62 -7.42 3.79
N LEU A 183 5.34 -8.64 4.26
CA LEU A 183 4.11 -9.34 3.93
C LEU A 183 2.99 -8.80 4.83
N GLU A 184 1.91 -8.35 4.19
CA GLU A 184 0.72 -7.85 4.88
C GLU A 184 -0.26 -9.00 5.11
N LEU A 185 -0.71 -9.14 6.35
CA LEU A 185 -1.76 -10.08 6.74
C LEU A 185 -3.02 -9.30 7.09
N GLN A 186 -4.11 -9.61 6.40
CA GLN A 186 -5.42 -9.03 6.64
C GLN A 186 -6.39 -10.10 7.17
N ASN A 187 -7.26 -9.71 8.09
CA ASN A 187 -8.34 -10.57 8.57
C ASN A 187 -9.65 -9.77 8.69
N HIS A 188 -10.40 -9.74 7.60
CA HIS A 188 -11.73 -9.15 7.52
C HIS A 188 -12.84 -10.22 7.49
N GLY A 189 -12.51 -11.49 7.81
CA GLY A 189 -13.43 -12.61 7.77
C GLY A 189 -13.70 -13.17 6.37
N LEU A 190 -12.93 -12.79 5.36
CA LEU A 190 -13.02 -13.35 4.01
C LEU A 190 -12.31 -14.69 3.94
N GLN A 191 -12.94 -15.69 3.30
CA GLN A 191 -12.39 -17.06 3.21
C GLN A 191 -11.00 -17.09 2.55
N GLY A 192 -10.75 -16.30 1.53
CA GLY A 192 -9.44 -16.22 0.87
C GLY A 192 -8.31 -15.62 1.70
N GLN A 193 -8.63 -14.96 2.84
CA GLN A 193 -7.62 -14.42 3.77
C GLN A 193 -7.17 -15.44 4.83
N GLN A 194 -7.78 -16.63 4.85
CA GLN A 194 -7.47 -17.69 5.82
C GLN A 194 -6.53 -18.77 5.26
N GLN A 195 -6.17 -18.66 3.98
CA GLN A 195 -5.19 -19.50 3.30
C GLN A 195 -3.78 -18.94 3.49
#